data_71e0fa1cb542b94cf611ad03f0efe524
#
_entry.id   71e0fa1cb542b94cf611ad03f0efe524
#
_cell.length_a   1.000
_cell.length_b   1.000
_cell.length_c   1.000
_cell.angle_alpha   90.00
_cell.angle_beta   90.00
_cell.angle_gamma   90.00
#
_symmetry.space_group_name_H-M   'P 1'
#
loop_
_entity.id
_entity.type
_entity.pdbx_description
1 polymer ?
#
loop_
_entity_poly.entity_id
_entity_poly.type
_entity_poly.pdbx_seq_one_letter_code
_entity_poly.pdbx_strand_id
1 'polypeptide(L)'
;MLEVKNLHATIAGKEILKGINLTINDGEIHAIMGPNGSGKSTLSAVLTGNPLYTVTEGEAIFNGKNLLDMKPEDRAREGLFLSFQYPVEIPGVSMTNFMRAAINAKREYQGLEPLNTSEFMKLMREKRELVELDSKLARRSVNEGFSGGEKKRNEIFKMAMLEPKLSILDETDSGLDVDAMRIVADGVNKMHTDKTSAIVITHYERLLDMIKPSVVHVLYKGRIVKTAGPELAKEIETRGYDWIKAEVDEK
;
A
#
# COMPACT_ATOMS: atom_id res chain seq x y z
N MET A 1 4.23 13.53 6.55
CA MET A 1 3.58 12.74 5.48
C MET A 1 2.16 12.32 5.87
N LEU A 2 1.97 11.34 6.76
CA LEU A 2 0.65 10.87 7.22
C LEU A 2 0.57 10.94 8.74
N GLU A 3 -0.54 11.49 9.26
CA GLU A 3 -0.85 11.51 10.69
C GLU A 3 -2.30 11.01 10.88
N VAL A 4 -2.45 9.93 11.63
CA VAL A 4 -3.74 9.31 12.00
C VAL A 4 -3.89 9.41 13.51
N LYS A 5 -5.00 9.99 13.96
CA LYS A 5 -5.28 10.18 15.40
C LYS A 5 -6.64 9.58 15.75
N ASN A 6 -6.63 8.70 16.73
CA ASN A 6 -7.82 8.09 17.30
C ASN A 6 -8.84 7.62 16.26
N LEU A 7 -8.37 6.97 15.20
CA LEU A 7 -9.22 6.57 14.06
C LEU A 7 -10.05 5.34 14.40
N HIS A 8 -11.37 5.51 14.37
CA HIS A 8 -12.36 4.45 14.53
C HIS A 8 -13.08 4.21 13.22
N ALA A 9 -13.33 2.97 12.87
CA ALA A 9 -14.07 2.63 11.66
C ALA A 9 -14.88 1.34 11.80
N THR A 10 -16.04 1.34 11.14
CA THR A 10 -16.98 0.22 11.12
C THR A 10 -17.18 -0.30 9.71
N ILE A 11 -17.58 -1.57 9.61
CA ILE A 11 -18.15 -2.19 8.41
C ILE A 11 -19.45 -2.90 8.79
N ALA A 12 -20.54 -2.65 8.07
CA ALA A 12 -21.86 -3.21 8.35
C ALA A 12 -22.25 -3.06 9.85
N GLY A 13 -21.95 -1.92 10.46
CA GLY A 13 -22.25 -1.63 11.87
C GLY A 13 -21.30 -2.28 12.90
N LYS A 14 -20.37 -3.12 12.47
CA LYS A 14 -19.37 -3.72 13.37
C LYS A 14 -18.11 -2.88 13.39
N GLU A 15 -17.69 -2.44 14.57
CA GLU A 15 -16.44 -1.71 14.77
C GLU A 15 -15.22 -2.62 14.57
N ILE A 16 -14.31 -2.21 13.69
CA ILE A 16 -13.08 -2.95 13.40
C ILE A 16 -11.84 -2.17 13.84
N LEU A 17 -11.75 -0.87 13.51
CA LEU A 17 -10.68 0.00 14.03
C LEU A 17 -11.18 0.71 15.27
N LYS A 18 -10.36 0.74 16.31
CA LYS A 18 -10.74 1.13 17.66
C LYS A 18 -9.77 2.14 18.27
N GLY A 19 -9.55 3.26 17.57
CA GLY A 19 -8.63 4.30 18.02
C GLY A 19 -7.20 4.05 17.55
N ILE A 20 -7.00 3.95 16.23
CA ILE A 20 -5.67 3.85 15.63
C ILE A 20 -4.96 5.19 15.73
N ASN A 21 -3.72 5.15 16.22
CA ASN A 21 -2.77 6.26 16.19
C ASN A 21 -1.54 5.81 15.39
N LEU A 22 -1.22 6.54 14.31
CA LEU A 22 -0.11 6.20 13.43
C LEU A 22 0.46 7.48 12.80
N THR A 23 1.74 7.69 12.94
CA THR A 23 2.45 8.81 12.30
C THR A 23 3.55 8.25 11.40
N ILE A 24 3.61 8.70 10.16
CA ILE A 24 4.62 8.34 9.17
C ILE A 24 5.20 9.64 8.61
N ASN A 25 6.49 9.83 8.78
CA ASN A 25 7.21 10.98 8.22
C ASN A 25 7.64 10.70 6.78
N ASP A 26 8.11 11.74 6.11
CA ASP A 26 8.68 11.62 4.76
C ASP A 26 9.93 10.73 4.81
N GLY A 27 10.07 9.84 3.84
CA GLY A 27 11.18 8.91 3.74
C GLY A 27 11.14 7.73 4.72
N GLU A 28 10.03 7.48 5.42
CA GLU A 28 9.92 6.33 6.32
C GLU A 28 9.19 5.16 5.66
N ILE A 29 9.66 3.95 5.94
CA ILE A 29 8.95 2.70 5.64
C ILE A 29 8.51 2.09 6.96
N HIS A 30 7.20 1.96 7.15
CA HIS A 30 6.61 1.32 8.31
C HIS A 30 6.03 -0.04 7.93
N ALA A 31 6.26 -1.05 8.77
CA ALA A 31 5.58 -2.33 8.64
C ALA A 31 4.39 -2.41 9.61
N ILE A 32 3.30 -3.01 9.17
CA ILE A 32 2.16 -3.36 10.04
C ILE A 32 1.99 -4.86 10.00
N MET A 33 2.21 -5.49 11.14
CA MET A 33 2.02 -6.90 11.38
C MET A 33 0.84 -7.13 12.31
N GLY A 34 0.39 -8.36 12.42
CA GLY A 34 -0.70 -8.71 13.34
C GLY A 34 -1.48 -9.94 12.85
N PRO A 35 -2.18 -10.64 13.73
CA PRO A 35 -2.94 -11.84 13.36
C PRO A 35 -4.06 -11.51 12.36
N ASN A 36 -4.61 -12.55 11.71
CA ASN A 36 -5.75 -12.41 10.81
C ASN A 36 -6.95 -11.83 11.58
N GLY A 37 -7.69 -10.92 10.91
CA GLY A 37 -8.83 -10.25 11.51
C GLY A 37 -8.47 -9.12 12.50
N SER A 38 -7.20 -8.74 12.65
CA SER A 38 -6.79 -7.64 13.53
C SER A 38 -7.19 -6.25 13.04
N GLY A 39 -7.51 -6.08 11.73
CA GLY A 39 -7.91 -4.81 11.13
C GLY A 39 -6.91 -4.21 10.13
N LYS A 40 -5.83 -4.93 9.75
CA LYS A 40 -4.79 -4.43 8.83
C LYS A 40 -5.35 -3.96 7.48
N SER A 41 -6.06 -4.82 6.76
CA SER A 41 -6.67 -4.47 5.47
C SER A 41 -7.85 -3.49 5.62
N THR A 42 -8.48 -3.42 6.82
CA THR A 42 -9.45 -2.38 7.12
C THR A 42 -8.76 -1.02 7.20
N LEU A 43 -7.59 -0.94 7.82
CA LEU A 43 -6.83 0.32 7.89
C LEU A 43 -6.44 0.81 6.50
N SER A 44 -5.90 -0.07 5.63
CA SER A 44 -5.57 0.29 4.25
C SER A 44 -6.80 0.74 3.47
N ALA A 45 -7.93 0.04 3.60
CA ALA A 45 -9.18 0.37 2.94
C ALA A 45 -9.76 1.73 3.41
N VAL A 46 -9.73 2.01 4.70
CA VAL A 46 -10.19 3.28 5.28
C VAL A 46 -9.32 4.44 4.81
N LEU A 47 -8.00 4.30 4.86
CA LEU A 47 -7.07 5.35 4.41
C LEU A 47 -7.23 5.65 2.91
N THR A 48 -7.56 4.65 2.10
CA THR A 48 -7.76 4.82 0.65
C THR A 48 -9.20 5.19 0.26
N GLY A 49 -10.11 5.27 1.24
CA GLY A 49 -11.47 5.76 1.03
C GLY A 49 -12.46 4.74 0.49
N ASN A 50 -12.27 3.45 0.81
CA ASN A 50 -13.22 2.42 0.41
C ASN A 50 -14.61 2.68 1.05
N PRO A 51 -15.69 2.88 0.24
CA PRO A 51 -17.00 3.29 0.73
C PRO A 51 -17.74 2.23 1.57
N LEU A 52 -17.24 1.00 1.63
CA LEU A 52 -17.80 -0.04 2.50
C LEU A 52 -17.54 0.22 3.99
N TYR A 53 -16.57 1.07 4.30
CA TYR A 53 -16.20 1.41 5.66
C TYR A 53 -16.69 2.80 6.04
N THR A 54 -17.20 2.93 7.26
CA THR A 54 -17.63 4.22 7.82
C THR A 54 -16.68 4.60 8.95
N VAL A 55 -16.03 5.75 8.82
CA VAL A 55 -15.26 6.34 9.92
C VAL A 55 -16.23 6.98 10.90
N THR A 56 -16.13 6.60 12.17
CA THR A 56 -17.04 7.05 13.22
C THR A 56 -16.38 8.08 14.15
N GLU A 57 -15.05 8.06 14.26
CA GLU A 57 -14.29 8.99 15.12
C GLU A 57 -12.84 9.10 14.62
N GLY A 58 -12.16 10.19 14.97
CA GLY A 58 -10.76 10.43 14.69
C GLY A 58 -10.52 11.20 13.39
N GLU A 59 -9.25 11.34 13.07
CA GLU A 59 -8.79 12.08 11.89
C GLU A 59 -7.63 11.36 11.18
N ALA A 60 -7.47 11.64 9.88
CA ALA A 60 -6.37 11.16 9.07
C ALA A 60 -5.89 12.29 8.15
N ILE A 61 -4.74 12.87 8.46
CA ILE A 61 -4.16 13.98 7.72
C ILE A 61 -3.03 13.46 6.83
N PHE A 62 -3.10 13.72 5.54
CA PHE A 62 -2.07 13.38 4.56
C PHE A 62 -1.60 14.64 3.84
N ASN A 63 -0.33 14.97 3.93
CA ASN A 63 0.26 16.20 3.38
C ASN A 63 -0.52 17.47 3.75
N GLY A 64 -1.00 17.55 4.99
CA GLY A 64 -1.78 18.69 5.49
C GLY A 64 -3.25 18.72 5.06
N LYS A 65 -3.73 17.70 4.35
CA LYS A 65 -5.13 17.57 3.92
C LYS A 65 -5.82 16.45 4.68
N ASN A 66 -7.07 16.66 5.08
CA ASN A 66 -7.86 15.63 5.73
C ASN A 66 -8.33 14.59 4.69
N LEU A 67 -7.81 13.36 4.78
CA LEU A 67 -8.21 12.26 3.89
C LEU A 67 -9.69 11.94 3.97
N LEU A 68 -10.31 12.11 5.15
CA LEU A 68 -11.70 11.72 5.38
C LEU A 68 -12.68 12.59 4.58
N ASP A 69 -12.27 13.81 4.20
CA ASP A 69 -13.05 14.71 3.36
C ASP A 69 -12.83 14.49 1.86
N MET A 70 -11.88 13.62 1.49
CA MET A 70 -11.48 13.38 0.11
C MET A 70 -12.13 12.12 -0.45
N LYS A 71 -12.55 12.18 -1.72
CA LYS A 71 -12.96 10.99 -2.48
C LYS A 71 -11.75 10.08 -2.77
N PRO A 72 -11.94 8.77 -2.98
CA PRO A 72 -10.84 7.85 -3.27
C PRO A 72 -9.94 8.29 -4.44
N GLU A 73 -10.54 8.78 -5.52
CA GLU A 73 -9.80 9.29 -6.68
C GLU A 73 -8.95 10.52 -6.36
N ASP A 74 -9.39 11.39 -5.47
CA ASP A 74 -8.62 12.57 -5.06
C ASP A 74 -7.46 12.20 -4.14
N ARG A 75 -7.65 11.20 -3.25
CA ARG A 75 -6.57 10.63 -2.45
C ARG A 75 -5.47 10.04 -3.35
N ALA A 76 -5.86 9.33 -4.40
CA ALA A 76 -4.92 8.78 -5.38
C ALA A 76 -4.18 9.88 -6.16
N ARG A 77 -4.87 10.93 -6.60
CA ARG A 77 -4.28 12.10 -7.28
C ARG A 77 -3.32 12.88 -6.38
N GLU A 78 -3.61 12.96 -5.07
CA GLU A 78 -2.73 13.58 -4.07
C GLU A 78 -1.43 12.79 -3.86
N GLY A 79 -1.42 11.51 -4.23
CA GLY A 79 -0.25 10.65 -4.20
C GLY A 79 -0.33 9.49 -3.20
N LEU A 80 -1.52 9.10 -2.80
CA LEU A 80 -1.74 7.86 -2.04
C LEU A 80 -1.95 6.70 -3.00
N PHE A 81 -1.23 5.60 -2.81
CA PHE A 81 -1.33 4.39 -3.64
C PHE A 81 -1.63 3.17 -2.78
N LEU A 82 -2.50 2.29 -3.26
CA LEU A 82 -2.77 0.99 -2.65
C LEU A 82 -2.42 -0.12 -3.64
N SER A 83 -1.50 -1.00 -3.25
CA SER A 83 -1.34 -2.30 -3.88
C SER A 83 -2.28 -3.29 -3.21
N PHE A 84 -3.27 -3.75 -3.95
CA PHE A 84 -4.32 -4.63 -3.43
C PHE A 84 -3.80 -6.03 -3.13
N GLN A 85 -4.30 -6.63 -2.05
CA GLN A 85 -4.09 -8.05 -1.76
C GLN A 85 -4.52 -8.94 -2.95
N TYR A 86 -5.69 -8.64 -3.53
CA TYR A 86 -6.22 -9.28 -4.73
C TYR A 86 -6.41 -8.24 -5.84
N PRO A 87 -5.41 -8.09 -6.75
CA PRO A 87 -5.51 -7.13 -7.83
C PRO A 87 -6.69 -7.39 -8.76
N VAL A 88 -7.52 -6.37 -8.97
CA VAL A 88 -8.73 -6.45 -9.79
C VAL A 88 -8.37 -6.57 -11.27
N GLU A 89 -9.13 -7.40 -12.00
CA GLU A 89 -9.08 -7.49 -13.47
C GLU A 89 -10.03 -6.46 -14.08
N ILE A 90 -9.59 -5.78 -15.15
CA ILE A 90 -10.42 -4.84 -15.90
C ILE A 90 -10.43 -5.29 -17.37
N PRO A 91 -11.33 -6.25 -17.74
CA PRO A 91 -11.41 -6.75 -19.10
C PRO A 91 -11.68 -5.63 -20.12
N GLY A 92 -11.02 -5.71 -21.26
CA GLY A 92 -11.20 -4.75 -22.36
C GLY A 92 -10.48 -3.41 -22.17
N VAL A 93 -9.90 -3.13 -21.00
CA VAL A 93 -9.10 -1.91 -20.77
C VAL A 93 -7.62 -2.27 -20.78
N SER A 94 -6.89 -1.89 -21.81
CA SER A 94 -5.45 -2.15 -21.87
C SER A 94 -4.70 -1.42 -20.75
N MET A 95 -3.61 -2.04 -20.24
CA MET A 95 -2.75 -1.42 -19.25
C MET A 95 -2.22 -0.05 -19.71
N THR A 96 -1.90 0.06 -20.99
CA THR A 96 -1.45 1.33 -21.60
C THR A 96 -2.50 2.43 -21.47
N ASN A 97 -3.76 2.14 -21.83
CA ASN A 97 -4.85 3.12 -21.73
C ASN A 97 -5.18 3.48 -20.28
N PHE A 98 -5.21 2.47 -19.39
CA PHE A 98 -5.42 2.67 -17.97
C PHE A 98 -4.36 3.60 -17.36
N MET A 99 -3.07 3.32 -17.59
CA MET A 99 -1.99 4.11 -17.04
C MET A 99 -1.96 5.53 -17.63
N ARG A 100 -2.25 5.68 -18.92
CA ARG A 100 -2.33 7.01 -19.55
C ARG A 100 -3.42 7.87 -18.92
N ALA A 101 -4.60 7.31 -18.72
CA ALA A 101 -5.70 8.00 -18.08
C ALA A 101 -5.36 8.38 -16.63
N ALA A 102 -4.81 7.45 -15.85
CA ALA A 102 -4.46 7.67 -14.45
C ALA A 102 -3.37 8.75 -14.28
N ILE A 103 -2.30 8.70 -15.09
CA ILE A 103 -1.22 9.69 -15.03
C ILE A 103 -1.71 11.06 -15.44
N ASN A 104 -2.48 11.16 -16.52
CA ASN A 104 -2.97 12.45 -16.99
C ASN A 104 -3.97 13.06 -16.00
N ALA A 105 -4.84 12.27 -15.38
CA ALA A 105 -5.73 12.73 -14.31
C ALA A 105 -4.96 13.24 -13.08
N LYS A 106 -3.85 12.58 -12.71
CA LYS A 106 -2.97 13.05 -11.63
C LYS A 106 -2.28 14.38 -12.00
N ARG A 107 -1.75 14.48 -13.23
CA ARG A 107 -1.09 15.69 -13.72
C ARG A 107 -2.06 16.88 -13.78
N GLU A 108 -3.25 16.68 -14.32
CA GLU A 108 -4.31 17.70 -14.36
C GLU A 108 -4.67 18.19 -12.95
N TYR A 109 -4.83 17.29 -11.98
CA TYR A 109 -5.05 17.64 -10.58
C TYR A 109 -3.92 18.49 -9.99
N GLN A 110 -2.70 18.29 -10.46
CA GLN A 110 -1.50 19.04 -10.06
C GLN A 110 -1.30 20.34 -10.87
N GLY A 111 -2.19 20.66 -11.81
CA GLY A 111 -2.07 21.83 -12.71
C GLY A 111 -0.99 21.65 -13.78
N LEU A 112 -0.62 20.41 -14.11
CA LEU A 112 0.37 20.09 -15.13
C LEU A 112 -0.32 19.64 -16.43
N GLU A 113 0.28 19.98 -17.58
CA GLU A 113 -0.20 19.50 -18.88
C GLU A 113 -0.14 17.97 -19.00
N PRO A 114 -1.11 17.33 -19.67
CA PRO A 114 -1.07 15.91 -19.98
C PRO A 114 0.19 15.53 -20.74
N LEU A 115 0.71 14.31 -20.51
CA LEU A 115 1.82 13.79 -21.30
C LEU A 115 1.38 13.56 -22.75
N ASN A 116 2.21 14.00 -23.70
CA ASN A 116 2.02 13.60 -25.09
C ASN A 116 2.36 12.11 -25.29
N THR A 117 2.01 11.57 -26.46
CA THR A 117 2.17 10.13 -26.73
C THR A 117 3.63 9.67 -26.62
N SER A 118 4.58 10.46 -27.09
CA SER A 118 6.00 10.11 -27.06
C SER A 118 6.55 10.08 -25.63
N GLU A 119 6.26 11.10 -24.85
CA GLU A 119 6.64 11.20 -23.43
C GLU A 119 6.06 10.03 -22.62
N PHE A 120 4.77 9.75 -22.80
CA PHE A 120 4.11 8.65 -22.12
C PHE A 120 4.73 7.30 -22.49
N MET A 121 4.99 7.03 -23.77
CA MET A 121 5.60 5.77 -24.20
C MET A 121 7.05 5.61 -23.73
N LYS A 122 7.80 6.71 -23.60
CA LYS A 122 9.13 6.71 -23.00
C LYS A 122 9.04 6.34 -21.52
N LEU A 123 8.16 7.00 -20.75
CA LEU A 123 7.92 6.70 -19.34
C LEU A 123 7.51 5.24 -19.14
N MET A 124 6.55 4.74 -19.93
CA MET A 124 6.10 3.33 -19.89
C MET A 124 7.26 2.35 -20.06
N ARG A 125 8.16 2.60 -20.99
CA ARG A 125 9.33 1.75 -21.23
C ARG A 125 10.28 1.77 -20.04
N GLU A 126 10.68 2.95 -19.58
CA GLU A 126 11.58 3.13 -18.44
C GLU A 126 11.06 2.43 -17.16
N LYS A 127 9.78 2.66 -16.83
CA LYS A 127 9.20 2.07 -15.61
C LYS A 127 8.99 0.56 -15.74
N ARG A 128 8.68 0.06 -16.94
CA ARG A 128 8.59 -1.37 -17.20
C ARG A 128 9.95 -2.06 -17.03
N GLU A 129 11.02 -1.47 -17.55
CA GLU A 129 12.39 -1.98 -17.40
C GLU A 129 12.82 -1.98 -15.94
N LEU A 130 12.46 -0.93 -15.18
CA LEU A 130 12.76 -0.81 -13.76
C LEU A 130 12.24 -1.99 -12.93
N VAL A 131 11.02 -2.49 -13.25
CA VAL A 131 10.33 -3.56 -12.53
C VAL A 131 10.34 -4.90 -13.28
N GLU A 132 11.12 -5.00 -14.34
CA GLU A 132 11.29 -6.21 -15.15
C GLU A 132 9.94 -6.80 -15.64
N LEU A 133 8.98 -5.94 -16.04
CA LEU A 133 7.69 -6.36 -16.55
C LEU A 133 7.77 -6.69 -18.04
N ASP A 134 7.31 -7.88 -18.44
CA ASP A 134 7.24 -8.28 -19.85
C ASP A 134 6.39 -7.30 -20.66
N SER A 135 6.92 -6.91 -21.83
CA SER A 135 6.23 -6.01 -22.76
C SER A 135 4.87 -6.52 -23.23
N LYS A 136 4.68 -7.84 -23.28
CA LYS A 136 3.40 -8.46 -23.63
C LYS A 136 2.33 -8.18 -22.61
N LEU A 137 2.67 -8.18 -21.31
CA LEU A 137 1.72 -7.89 -20.22
C LEU A 137 1.26 -6.42 -20.25
N ALA A 138 2.17 -5.49 -20.56
CA ALA A 138 1.83 -4.07 -20.67
C ALA A 138 0.82 -3.74 -21.79
N ARG A 139 0.64 -4.63 -22.77
CA ARG A 139 -0.32 -4.47 -23.88
C ARG A 139 -1.68 -5.14 -23.65
N ARG A 140 -1.76 -6.04 -22.65
CA ARG A 140 -2.99 -6.77 -22.32
C ARG A 140 -3.94 -5.92 -21.49
N SER A 141 -5.17 -6.38 -21.34
CA SER A 141 -6.11 -5.81 -20.38
C SER A 141 -5.54 -5.91 -18.96
N VAL A 142 -5.90 -4.95 -18.12
CA VAL A 142 -5.40 -4.86 -16.74
C VAL A 142 -5.66 -6.16 -15.98
N ASN A 143 -4.59 -6.87 -15.64
CA ASN A 143 -4.57 -8.11 -14.85
C ASN A 143 -5.33 -9.31 -15.46
N GLU A 144 -5.95 -9.17 -16.64
CA GLU A 144 -6.77 -10.22 -17.25
C GLU A 144 -5.92 -11.43 -17.64
N GLY A 145 -6.21 -12.58 -17.00
CA GLY A 145 -5.50 -13.83 -17.22
C GLY A 145 -4.02 -13.79 -16.82
N PHE A 146 -3.63 -12.90 -15.91
CA PHE A 146 -2.30 -12.88 -15.31
C PHE A 146 -2.20 -13.94 -14.21
N SER A 147 -1.04 -14.57 -14.08
CA SER A 147 -0.70 -15.37 -12.92
C SER A 147 -0.62 -14.50 -11.65
N GLY A 148 -0.64 -15.11 -10.47
CA GLY A 148 -0.51 -14.38 -9.20
C GLY A 148 0.75 -13.49 -9.15
N GLY A 149 1.90 -14.04 -9.55
CA GLY A 149 3.16 -13.30 -9.61
C GLY A 149 3.15 -12.17 -10.63
N GLU A 150 2.55 -12.38 -11.81
CA GLU A 150 2.39 -11.32 -12.82
C GLU A 150 1.49 -10.19 -12.33
N LYS A 151 0.37 -10.51 -11.63
CA LYS A 151 -0.51 -9.50 -11.02
C LYS A 151 0.23 -8.64 -10.01
N LYS A 152 1.03 -9.25 -9.12
CA LYS A 152 1.80 -8.51 -8.11
C LYS A 152 2.90 -7.64 -8.74
N ARG A 153 3.64 -8.18 -9.73
CA ARG A 153 4.61 -7.39 -10.50
C ARG A 153 3.92 -6.21 -11.21
N ASN A 154 2.72 -6.42 -11.71
CA ASN A 154 1.94 -5.36 -12.32
C ASN A 154 1.49 -4.28 -11.33
N GLU A 155 1.20 -4.64 -10.06
CA GLU A 155 0.96 -3.64 -9.00
C GLU A 155 2.21 -2.76 -8.78
N ILE A 156 3.40 -3.37 -8.73
CA ILE A 156 4.66 -2.61 -8.59
C ILE A 156 4.91 -1.73 -9.83
N PHE A 157 4.57 -2.22 -11.02
CA PHE A 157 4.64 -1.41 -12.24
C PHE A 157 3.70 -0.19 -12.17
N LYS A 158 2.44 -0.37 -11.74
CA LYS A 158 1.51 0.74 -11.53
C LYS A 158 2.03 1.74 -10.51
N MET A 159 2.62 1.27 -9.41
CA MET A 159 3.26 2.12 -8.41
C MET A 159 4.42 2.92 -9.03
N ALA A 160 5.29 2.28 -9.82
CA ALA A 160 6.39 2.94 -10.51
C ALA A 160 5.92 4.02 -11.49
N MET A 161 4.83 3.76 -12.23
CA MET A 161 4.23 4.71 -13.17
C MET A 161 3.60 5.92 -12.49
N LEU A 162 2.94 5.70 -11.35
CA LEU A 162 2.18 6.74 -10.64
C LEU A 162 3.07 7.57 -9.69
N GLU A 163 4.23 7.08 -9.32
CA GLU A 163 5.18 7.76 -8.41
C GLU A 163 4.45 8.36 -7.18
N PRO A 164 3.86 7.51 -6.32
CA PRO A 164 3.11 7.98 -5.17
C PRO A 164 4.04 8.59 -4.11
N LYS A 165 3.47 9.47 -3.28
CA LYS A 165 4.15 9.99 -2.08
C LYS A 165 4.09 8.95 -0.96
N LEU A 166 2.95 8.27 -0.80
CA LEU A 166 2.75 7.19 0.17
C LEU A 166 2.17 5.95 -0.53
N SER A 167 2.87 4.84 -0.42
CA SER A 167 2.42 3.53 -0.91
C SER A 167 1.94 2.67 0.24
N ILE A 168 0.75 2.08 0.13
CA ILE A 168 0.26 1.05 1.03
C ILE A 168 0.33 -0.29 0.28
N LEU A 169 1.14 -1.21 0.78
CA LEU A 169 1.34 -2.55 0.22
C LEU A 169 0.61 -3.55 1.10
N ASP A 170 -0.61 -3.95 0.71
CA ASP A 170 -1.46 -4.83 1.52
C ASP A 170 -1.27 -6.28 1.10
N GLU A 171 -0.50 -7.05 1.90
CA GLU A 171 -0.18 -8.47 1.68
C GLU A 171 0.28 -8.76 0.24
N THR A 172 1.16 -7.91 -0.30
CA THR A 172 1.67 -8.03 -1.67
C THR A 172 2.54 -9.27 -1.88
N ASP A 173 3.00 -9.88 -0.83
CA ASP A 173 3.82 -11.09 -0.77
C ASP A 173 3.00 -12.39 -0.69
N SER A 174 1.69 -12.30 -0.44
CA SER A 174 0.83 -13.49 -0.34
C SER A 174 0.80 -14.30 -1.64
N GLY A 175 1.16 -15.58 -1.54
CA GLY A 175 1.18 -16.50 -2.68
C GLY A 175 2.34 -16.29 -3.67
N LEU A 176 3.35 -15.51 -3.31
CA LEU A 176 4.55 -15.35 -4.12
C LEU A 176 5.64 -16.37 -3.74
N ASP A 177 6.37 -16.82 -4.76
CA ASP A 177 7.65 -17.47 -4.56
C ASP A 177 8.75 -16.46 -4.18
N VAL A 178 9.92 -16.98 -3.83
CA VAL A 178 11.05 -16.14 -3.36
C VAL A 178 11.50 -15.13 -4.42
N ASP A 179 11.49 -15.51 -5.69
CA ASP A 179 11.96 -14.65 -6.77
C ASP A 179 10.98 -13.53 -7.06
N ALA A 180 9.68 -13.83 -7.09
CA ALA A 180 8.63 -12.81 -7.22
C ALA A 180 8.62 -11.84 -6.02
N MET A 181 8.84 -12.33 -4.79
CA MET A 181 8.96 -11.49 -3.60
C MET A 181 10.16 -10.55 -3.69
N ARG A 182 11.31 -11.03 -4.20
CA ARG A 182 12.49 -10.20 -4.43
C ARG A 182 12.21 -9.07 -5.41
N ILE A 183 11.51 -9.34 -6.51
CA ILE A 183 11.14 -8.32 -7.50
C ILE A 183 10.25 -7.24 -6.87
N VAL A 184 9.29 -7.63 -6.03
CA VAL A 184 8.45 -6.68 -5.29
C VAL A 184 9.31 -5.80 -4.37
N ALA A 185 10.17 -6.41 -3.56
CA ALA A 185 11.04 -5.68 -2.64
C ALA A 185 12.02 -4.74 -3.38
N ASP A 186 12.65 -5.21 -4.44
CA ASP A 186 13.56 -4.41 -5.26
C ASP A 186 12.81 -3.23 -5.92
N GLY A 187 11.59 -3.46 -6.40
CA GLY A 187 10.75 -2.39 -6.94
C GLY A 187 10.45 -1.31 -5.91
N VAL A 188 10.04 -1.71 -4.69
CA VAL A 188 9.81 -0.76 -3.58
C VAL A 188 11.09 0.01 -3.24
N ASN A 189 12.21 -0.68 -3.04
CA ASN A 189 13.49 -0.07 -2.68
C ASN A 189 14.01 0.90 -3.76
N LYS A 190 13.87 0.57 -5.05
CA LYS A 190 14.28 1.43 -6.17
C LYS A 190 13.45 2.72 -6.27
N MET A 191 12.20 2.68 -5.80
CA MET A 191 11.30 3.84 -5.83
C MET A 191 11.30 4.63 -4.52
N HIS A 192 11.90 4.08 -3.47
CA HIS A 192 12.01 4.74 -2.19
C HIS A 192 13.02 5.88 -2.22
N THR A 193 12.63 7.03 -1.69
CA THR A 193 13.43 8.24 -1.57
C THR A 193 13.16 8.91 -0.21
N ASP A 194 13.89 9.96 0.09
CA ASP A 194 13.65 10.82 1.28
C ASP A 194 12.29 11.55 1.27
N LYS A 195 11.57 11.52 0.13
CA LYS A 195 10.27 12.17 -0.06
C LYS A 195 9.11 11.19 -0.28
N THR A 196 9.40 9.91 -0.32
CA THR A 196 8.40 8.86 -0.50
C THR A 196 8.39 7.93 0.69
N SER A 197 7.21 7.52 1.11
CA SER A 197 7.03 6.65 2.27
C SER A 197 6.21 5.41 1.91
N ALA A 198 6.30 4.38 2.73
CA ALA A 198 5.51 3.18 2.51
C ALA A 198 4.96 2.59 3.83
N ILE A 199 3.76 2.04 3.74
CA ILE A 199 3.20 1.11 4.73
C ILE A 199 3.22 -0.28 4.10
N VAL A 200 3.94 -1.21 4.72
CA VAL A 200 4.02 -2.60 4.29
C VAL A 200 3.22 -3.46 5.27
N ILE A 201 2.07 -3.95 4.82
CA ILE A 201 1.25 -4.88 5.59
C ILE A 201 1.63 -6.29 5.15
N THR A 202 2.20 -7.08 6.05
CA THR A 202 2.64 -8.45 5.77
C THR A 202 2.62 -9.32 7.01
N HIS A 203 2.59 -10.62 6.80
CA HIS A 203 2.81 -11.64 7.81
C HIS A 203 4.22 -12.27 7.74
N TYR A 204 5.01 -11.91 6.73
CA TYR A 204 6.28 -12.56 6.43
C TYR A 204 7.46 -11.63 6.73
N GLU A 205 8.30 -12.03 7.70
CA GLU A 205 9.56 -11.35 8.02
C GLU A 205 10.46 -11.23 6.78
N ARG A 206 10.50 -12.29 5.95
CA ARG A 206 11.36 -12.33 4.76
C ARG A 206 11.19 -11.13 3.83
N LEU A 207 9.96 -10.63 3.61
CA LEU A 207 9.74 -9.42 2.84
C LEU A 207 10.33 -8.20 3.57
N LEU A 208 10.16 -8.12 4.88
CA LEU A 208 10.66 -7.01 5.70
C LEU A 208 12.20 -6.99 5.76
N ASP A 209 12.86 -8.16 5.75
CA ASP A 209 14.33 -8.23 5.63
C ASP A 209 14.85 -7.64 4.32
N MET A 210 14.07 -7.73 3.23
CA MET A 210 14.44 -7.17 1.94
C MET A 210 14.12 -5.67 1.83
N ILE A 211 12.99 -5.21 2.38
CA ILE A 211 12.53 -3.80 2.32
C ILE A 211 13.15 -2.96 3.45
N LYS A 212 13.44 -3.56 4.60
CA LYS A 212 14.06 -2.94 5.80
C LYS A 212 13.26 -1.74 6.33
N PRO A 213 12.07 -1.96 6.87
CA PRO A 213 11.28 -0.89 7.48
C PRO A 213 12.03 -0.26 8.66
N SER A 214 11.83 1.03 8.87
CA SER A 214 12.38 1.75 10.04
C SER A 214 11.60 1.46 11.33
N VAL A 215 10.30 1.19 11.20
CA VAL A 215 9.38 0.96 12.32
C VAL A 215 8.45 -0.20 12.01
N VAL A 216 8.18 -1.02 13.02
CA VAL A 216 7.23 -2.13 12.96
C VAL A 216 6.14 -1.92 13.99
N HIS A 217 4.89 -1.99 13.55
CA HIS A 217 3.69 -1.89 14.38
C HIS A 217 2.99 -3.24 14.45
N VAL A 218 2.47 -3.59 15.61
CA VAL A 218 1.58 -4.75 15.77
C VAL A 218 0.15 -4.27 15.96
N LEU A 219 -0.71 -4.65 15.02
CA LEU A 219 -2.15 -4.41 15.07
C LEU A 219 -2.85 -5.64 15.68
N TYR A 220 -3.62 -5.43 16.75
CA TYR A 220 -4.41 -6.46 17.39
C TYR A 220 -5.76 -5.91 17.87
N LYS A 221 -6.84 -6.63 17.58
CA LYS A 221 -8.22 -6.24 17.95
C LYS A 221 -8.57 -4.78 17.58
N GLY A 222 -8.08 -4.30 16.44
CA GLY A 222 -8.36 -2.96 15.93
C GLY A 222 -7.52 -1.83 16.54
N ARG A 223 -6.45 -2.15 17.27
CA ARG A 223 -5.54 -1.18 17.92
C ARG A 223 -4.09 -1.47 17.57
N ILE A 224 -3.26 -0.46 17.44
CA ILE A 224 -1.81 -0.62 17.46
C ILE A 224 -1.40 -0.83 18.92
N VAL A 225 -0.98 -2.06 19.23
CA VAL A 225 -0.70 -2.49 20.61
C VAL A 225 0.78 -2.50 20.95
N LYS A 226 1.65 -2.52 19.91
CA LYS A 226 3.09 -2.47 20.08
C LYS A 226 3.72 -1.76 18.87
N THR A 227 4.75 -0.98 19.14
CA THR A 227 5.56 -0.29 18.11
C THR A 227 7.02 -0.39 18.54
N ALA A 228 7.89 -0.85 17.64
CA ALA A 228 9.33 -0.93 17.87
C ALA A 228 10.09 -0.88 16.54
N GLY A 229 11.40 -1.08 16.58
CA GLY A 229 12.25 -1.18 15.39
C GLY A 229 12.09 -2.50 14.64
N PRO A 230 12.93 -2.74 13.62
CA PRO A 230 12.85 -3.93 12.76
C PRO A 230 12.98 -5.26 13.52
N GLU A 231 13.63 -5.25 14.68
CA GLU A 231 13.81 -6.42 15.56
C GLU A 231 12.48 -7.04 16.01
N LEU A 232 11.40 -6.24 16.09
CA LEU A 232 10.08 -6.72 16.48
C LEU A 232 9.53 -7.74 15.47
N ALA A 233 9.82 -7.58 14.17
CA ALA A 233 9.40 -8.54 13.15
C ALA A 233 10.04 -9.92 13.39
N LYS A 234 11.34 -9.96 13.73
CA LYS A 234 12.07 -11.19 14.05
C LYS A 234 11.56 -11.86 15.32
N GLU A 235 11.23 -11.07 16.32
CA GLU A 235 10.64 -11.57 17.55
C GLU A 235 9.27 -12.22 17.30
N ILE A 236 8.44 -11.60 16.45
CA ILE A 236 7.14 -12.16 16.06
C ILE A 236 7.31 -13.46 15.26
N GLU A 237 8.24 -13.52 14.31
CA GLU A 237 8.50 -14.75 13.53
C GLU A 237 8.89 -15.91 14.45
N THR A 238 9.73 -15.62 15.45
CA THR A 238 10.25 -16.65 16.38
C THR A 238 9.22 -17.08 17.42
N ARG A 239 8.47 -16.13 18.00
CA ARG A 239 7.59 -16.37 19.17
C ARG A 239 6.10 -16.37 18.83
N GLY A 240 5.72 -16.01 17.61
CA GLY A 240 4.32 -15.77 17.27
C GLY A 240 3.74 -14.52 17.95
N TYR A 241 2.41 -14.41 17.95
CA TYR A 241 1.69 -13.27 18.53
C TYR A 241 1.19 -13.51 19.95
N ASP A 242 1.31 -14.72 20.51
CA ASP A 242 0.59 -15.08 21.74
C ASP A 242 1.05 -14.30 22.97
N TRP A 243 2.33 -13.97 23.04
CA TRP A 243 2.88 -13.14 24.10
C TRP A 243 2.36 -11.69 24.05
N ILE A 244 2.15 -11.12 22.85
CA ILE A 244 1.56 -9.78 22.69
C ILE A 244 0.08 -9.81 23.06
N LYS A 245 -0.65 -10.87 22.66
CA LYS A 245 -2.06 -11.04 23.01
C LYS A 245 -2.25 -11.13 24.52
N ALA A 246 -1.39 -11.91 25.22
CA ALA A 246 -1.43 -12.02 26.67
C ALA A 246 -1.23 -10.66 27.34
N GLU A 247 -0.20 -9.87 26.93
CA GLU A 247 0.04 -8.53 27.46
C GLU A 247 -1.15 -7.56 27.29
N VAL A 248 -1.97 -7.75 26.24
CA VAL A 248 -3.11 -6.88 25.93
C VAL A 248 -4.40 -7.35 26.60
N ASP A 249 -4.61 -8.67 26.65
CA ASP A 249 -5.85 -9.27 27.18
C ASP A 249 -5.88 -9.32 28.72
N GLU A 250 -4.71 -9.14 29.39
CA GLU A 250 -4.57 -9.02 30.82
C GLU A 250 -4.80 -7.58 31.36
N LYS A 251 -4.87 -6.58 30.48
CA LYS A 251 -5.14 -5.15 30.80
C LYS A 251 -6.61 -4.79 30.58
#